data_c7e67972a8a41c300d1c8eee1724ce85
#
_entry.id   c7e67972a8a41c300d1c8eee1724ce85
#
_cell.length_a   1.000
_cell.length_b   1.000
_cell.length_c   1.000
_cell.angle_alpha   90.00
_cell.angle_beta   90.00
_cell.angle_gamma   90.00
#
_symmetry.space_group_name_H-M   'P 1'
#
loop_
_entity.id
_entity.type
_entity.pdbx_description
1 polymer ?
#
loop_
_entity_poly.entity_id
_entity_poly.type
_entity_poly.pdbx_seq_one_letter_code
_entity_poly.pdbx_strand_id
1 'polypeptide(L)'
;MSVLDDIPTKPDKSLVGILKNALIHLEENRQTTKANDYINAISITWGERCERFKTDPSFQYPADGMLSALDYHVGNEGQRRPYRRRILRYIMKYNLPPVLNPHYMEEWGEPCSQRRYGKLKSVLIGLTNSSNFTGEEYNRAKIEWMDDVKYLDENISE
;
A
#
# COMPACT_ATOMS: atom_id res chain seq x y z
N MET A 1 10.24 26.37 3.76
CA MET A 1 10.35 24.97 3.26
C MET A 1 9.02 24.48 2.75
N SER A 2 9.03 23.73 1.67
CA SER A 2 7.82 23.13 1.17
C SER A 2 7.46 21.87 1.96
N VAL A 3 6.21 21.41 1.86
CA VAL A 3 5.79 20.13 2.47
C VAL A 3 6.66 18.99 1.94
N LEU A 4 7.09 19.09 0.67
CA LEU A 4 7.95 18.08 0.05
C LEU A 4 9.27 17.92 0.82
N ASP A 5 9.89 19.02 1.25
CA ASP A 5 11.15 18.98 1.99
C ASP A 5 10.98 18.38 3.38
N ASP A 6 9.78 18.45 3.94
CA ASP A 6 9.49 17.93 5.28
C ASP A 6 9.15 16.45 5.32
N ILE A 7 8.94 15.81 4.16
CA ILE A 7 8.51 14.41 4.10
C ILE A 7 9.42 13.48 4.91
N PRO A 8 10.77 13.58 4.84
CA PRO A 8 11.62 12.67 5.62
C PRO A 8 11.47 12.81 7.14
N THR A 9 10.84 13.86 7.63
CA THR A 9 10.67 14.10 9.07
C THR A 9 9.30 13.70 9.60
N LYS A 10 8.35 13.37 8.72
CA LYS A 10 6.98 13.07 9.12
C LYS A 10 6.80 11.62 9.54
N PRO A 11 5.91 11.34 10.51
CA PRO A 11 5.60 9.96 10.85
C PRO A 11 4.88 9.24 9.70
N ASP A 12 4.98 7.91 9.69
CA ASP A 12 4.42 7.10 8.60
C ASP A 12 2.94 7.36 8.38
N LYS A 13 2.17 7.53 9.44
CA LYS A 13 0.73 7.79 9.32
C LYS A 13 0.45 9.09 8.55
N SER A 14 1.25 10.12 8.78
CA SER A 14 1.13 11.39 8.03
C SER A 14 1.51 11.19 6.58
N LEU A 15 2.54 10.39 6.31
CA LEU A 15 2.96 10.07 4.95
C LEU A 15 1.86 9.33 4.18
N VAL A 16 1.15 8.43 4.85
CA VAL A 16 0.02 7.73 4.22
C VAL A 16 -1.06 8.72 3.79
N GLY A 17 -1.37 9.71 4.64
CA GLY A 17 -2.34 10.75 4.29
C GLY A 17 -1.92 11.56 3.07
N ILE A 18 -0.65 11.96 3.02
CA ILE A 18 -0.11 12.69 1.88
C ILE A 18 -0.14 11.82 0.62
N LEU A 19 0.23 10.55 0.76
CA LEU A 19 0.20 9.60 -0.35
C LEU A 19 -1.21 9.45 -0.92
N LYS A 20 -2.21 9.28 -0.06
CA LYS A 20 -3.60 9.16 -0.50
C LYS A 20 -4.04 10.37 -1.30
N ASN A 21 -3.73 11.58 -0.83
CA ASN A 21 -4.07 12.78 -1.58
C ASN A 21 -3.37 12.82 -2.93
N ALA A 22 -2.10 12.44 -2.99
CA ALA A 22 -1.36 12.38 -4.26
C ALA A 22 -2.00 11.39 -5.23
N LEU A 23 -2.40 10.21 -4.74
CA LEU A 23 -3.05 9.21 -5.57
C LEU A 23 -4.40 9.67 -6.10
N ILE A 24 -5.17 10.40 -5.29
CA ILE A 24 -6.44 11.00 -5.71
C ILE A 24 -6.19 12.02 -6.83
N HIS A 25 -5.18 12.88 -6.66
CA HIS A 25 -4.83 13.86 -7.70
C HIS A 25 -4.45 13.19 -9.02
N LEU A 26 -3.69 12.07 -8.95
CA LEU A 26 -3.36 11.31 -10.15
C LEU A 26 -4.61 10.77 -10.83
N GLU A 27 -5.51 10.18 -10.05
CA GLU A 27 -6.74 9.59 -10.62
C GLU A 27 -7.63 10.65 -11.25
N GLU A 28 -7.68 11.84 -10.65
CA GLU A 28 -8.48 12.94 -11.16
C GLU A 28 -7.74 13.79 -12.19
N ASN A 29 -6.53 13.39 -12.54
CA ASN A 29 -5.68 14.08 -13.51
C ASN A 29 -5.43 15.54 -13.14
N ARG A 30 -5.19 15.79 -11.84
CA ARG A 30 -4.89 17.12 -11.29
C ARG A 30 -3.50 17.14 -10.66
N GLN A 31 -2.75 18.21 -10.90
CA GLN A 31 -1.42 18.40 -10.28
C GLN A 31 -0.54 17.16 -10.35
N THR A 32 -0.52 16.49 -11.50
CA THR A 32 0.12 15.18 -11.64
C THR A 32 1.62 15.22 -11.38
N THR A 33 2.31 16.29 -11.79
CA THR A 33 3.74 16.44 -11.53
C THR A 33 4.02 16.52 -10.04
N LYS A 34 3.28 17.36 -9.32
CA LYS A 34 3.42 17.53 -7.88
C LYS A 34 3.07 16.23 -7.15
N ALA A 35 2.00 15.55 -7.57
CA ALA A 35 1.60 14.27 -6.98
C ALA A 35 2.71 13.24 -7.13
N ASN A 36 3.32 13.12 -8.31
CA ASN A 36 4.42 12.19 -8.53
C ASN A 36 5.66 12.55 -7.70
N ASP A 37 5.94 13.83 -7.51
CA ASP A 37 7.03 14.27 -6.65
C ASP A 37 6.83 13.80 -5.21
N TYR A 38 5.61 13.93 -4.68
CA TYR A 38 5.29 13.45 -3.33
C TYR A 38 5.40 11.92 -3.23
N ILE A 39 4.88 11.20 -4.22
CA ILE A 39 4.95 9.74 -4.24
C ILE A 39 6.40 9.28 -4.21
N ASN A 40 7.25 9.87 -5.04
CA ASN A 40 8.67 9.52 -5.09
C ASN A 40 9.39 9.84 -3.79
N ALA A 41 9.13 11.00 -3.19
CA ALA A 41 9.75 11.39 -1.92
C ALA A 41 9.33 10.44 -0.79
N ILE A 42 8.07 10.05 -0.74
CA ILE A 42 7.55 9.10 0.26
C ILE A 42 8.21 7.74 0.07
N SER A 43 8.30 7.27 -1.18
CA SER A 43 8.93 5.99 -1.48
C SER A 43 10.40 5.96 -1.03
N ILE A 44 11.15 7.00 -1.33
CA ILE A 44 12.56 7.12 -0.91
C ILE A 44 12.66 7.08 0.61
N THR A 45 11.80 7.84 1.29
CA THR A 45 11.79 7.91 2.76
C THR A 45 11.50 6.55 3.37
N TRP A 46 10.49 5.84 2.86
CA TRP A 46 10.16 4.51 3.38
C TRP A 46 11.26 3.49 3.10
N GLY A 47 11.90 3.57 1.94
CA GLY A 47 13.04 2.71 1.64
C GLY A 47 14.17 2.88 2.64
N GLU A 48 14.51 4.13 2.97
CA GLU A 48 15.54 4.44 3.96
C GLU A 48 15.16 3.98 5.36
N ARG A 49 13.88 4.17 5.75
CA ARG A 49 13.40 3.72 7.05
C ARG A 49 13.45 2.20 7.18
N CYS A 50 13.04 1.47 6.16
CA CYS A 50 13.11 0.02 6.18
C CYS A 50 14.54 -0.49 6.34
N GLU A 51 15.50 0.10 5.61
CA GLU A 51 16.91 -0.31 5.73
C GLU A 51 17.47 -0.01 7.12
N ARG A 52 17.22 1.19 7.63
CA ARG A 52 17.73 1.59 8.95
C ARG A 52 17.16 0.71 10.06
N PHE A 53 15.87 0.41 9.98
CA PHE A 53 15.18 -0.30 11.06
C PHE A 53 15.41 -1.80 11.06
N LYS A 54 15.96 -2.36 9.99
CA LYS A 54 16.35 -3.79 9.98
C LYS A 54 17.39 -4.09 11.04
N THR A 55 18.21 -3.11 11.39
CA THR A 55 19.32 -3.30 12.32
C THR A 55 19.15 -2.54 13.64
N ASP A 56 18.03 -1.84 13.82
CA ASP A 56 17.77 -1.07 15.04
C ASP A 56 16.83 -1.85 15.96
N PRO A 57 17.34 -2.48 17.03
CA PRO A 57 16.51 -3.27 17.94
C PRO A 57 15.53 -2.44 18.78
N SER A 58 15.71 -1.13 18.83
CA SER A 58 14.82 -0.24 19.59
C SER A 58 13.58 0.16 18.80
N PHE A 59 13.55 -0.10 17.49
CA PHE A 59 12.42 0.27 16.65
C PHE A 59 11.22 -0.64 16.91
N GLN A 60 10.05 -0.03 17.06
CA GLN A 60 8.81 -0.78 17.21
C GLN A 60 7.97 -0.60 15.95
N TYR A 61 7.67 -1.71 15.30
CA TYR A 61 6.88 -1.72 14.07
C TYR A 61 5.39 -1.63 14.42
N PRO A 62 4.60 -0.89 13.61
CA PRO A 62 3.12 -0.94 13.76
C PRO A 62 2.61 -2.36 13.60
N ALA A 63 1.54 -2.69 14.33
CA ALA A 63 0.97 -4.04 14.34
C ALA A 63 0.08 -4.33 13.12
N ASP A 64 -0.24 -3.33 12.31
CA ASP A 64 -1.13 -3.49 11.15
C ASP A 64 -0.41 -4.14 9.99
N GLY A 65 -1.16 -4.95 9.20
CA GLY A 65 -0.65 -5.46 7.94
C GLY A 65 -0.53 -4.36 6.88
N MET A 66 0.10 -4.71 5.76
CA MET A 66 0.44 -3.71 4.74
C MET A 66 -0.77 -2.99 4.14
N LEU A 67 -1.82 -3.73 3.80
CA LEU A 67 -3.00 -3.10 3.20
C LEU A 67 -3.66 -2.11 4.16
N SER A 68 -3.77 -2.49 5.43
CA SER A 68 -4.32 -1.62 6.46
C SER A 68 -3.42 -0.40 6.68
N ALA A 69 -2.11 -0.59 6.71
CA ALA A 69 -1.15 0.50 6.91
C ALA A 69 -1.25 1.55 5.80
N LEU A 70 -1.55 1.12 4.57
CA LEU A 70 -1.71 2.02 3.43
C LEU A 70 -3.16 2.46 3.22
N ASP A 71 -4.02 2.14 4.19
CA ASP A 71 -5.42 2.57 4.21
C ASP A 71 -6.22 2.09 3.00
N TYR A 72 -5.93 0.84 2.57
CA TYR A 72 -6.71 0.16 1.53
C TYR A 72 -7.95 -0.43 2.17
N HIS A 73 -9.12 -0.07 1.67
CA HIS A 73 -10.41 -0.53 2.21
C HIS A 73 -11.36 -0.93 1.09
N VAL A 74 -12.06 -2.02 1.34
CA VAL A 74 -13.13 -2.51 0.45
C VAL A 74 -14.46 -2.51 1.24
N GLY A 75 -15.54 -2.88 0.56
CA GLY A 75 -16.86 -2.99 1.18
C GLY A 75 -17.63 -1.69 1.18
N ASN A 76 -18.65 -1.62 2.02
CA ASN A 76 -19.59 -0.50 1.98
C ASN A 76 -18.98 0.85 2.32
N GLU A 77 -17.90 0.86 3.10
CA GLU A 77 -17.22 2.09 3.49
C GLU A 77 -15.82 2.19 2.87
N GLY A 78 -15.54 1.36 1.86
CA GLY A 78 -14.26 1.33 1.20
C GLY A 78 -14.12 2.36 0.10
N GLN A 79 -12.91 2.43 -0.45
CA GLN A 79 -12.66 3.29 -1.61
C GLN A 79 -13.28 2.70 -2.86
N ARG A 80 -13.62 3.58 -3.81
CA ARG A 80 -14.08 3.15 -5.12
C ARG A 80 -12.93 2.48 -5.88
N ARG A 81 -13.28 1.65 -6.86
CA ARG A 81 -12.32 0.86 -7.65
C ARG A 81 -11.12 1.65 -8.17
N PRO A 82 -11.29 2.83 -8.80
CA PRO A 82 -10.11 3.54 -9.35
C PRO A 82 -9.10 3.91 -8.26
N TYR A 83 -9.57 4.31 -7.08
CA TYR A 83 -8.67 4.69 -5.98
C TYR A 83 -7.99 3.47 -5.36
N ARG A 84 -8.72 2.35 -5.20
CA ARG A 84 -8.11 1.09 -4.74
C ARG A 84 -6.98 0.68 -5.68
N ARG A 85 -7.20 0.77 -7.00
CA ARG A 85 -6.20 0.41 -8.00
C ARG A 85 -4.96 1.29 -7.91
N ARG A 86 -5.12 2.57 -7.59
CA ARG A 86 -3.97 3.45 -7.37
C ARG A 86 -3.13 2.99 -6.18
N ILE A 87 -3.77 2.57 -5.09
CA ILE A 87 -3.06 2.05 -3.92
C ILE A 87 -2.32 0.75 -4.29
N LEU A 88 -2.98 -0.16 -5.00
CA LEU A 88 -2.36 -1.41 -5.43
C LEU A 88 -1.15 -1.16 -6.34
N ARG A 89 -1.24 -0.21 -7.25
CA ARG A 89 -0.12 0.16 -8.09
C ARG A 89 1.03 0.72 -7.28
N TYR A 90 0.74 1.53 -6.28
CA TYR A 90 1.78 2.02 -5.37
C TYR A 90 2.48 0.84 -4.69
N ILE A 91 1.70 -0.09 -4.15
CA ILE A 91 2.26 -1.27 -3.48
C ILE A 91 3.19 -2.04 -4.41
N MET A 92 2.80 -2.21 -5.67
CA MET A 92 3.62 -2.95 -6.63
C MET A 92 4.92 -2.26 -7.00
N LYS A 93 4.90 -0.92 -7.15
CA LYS A 93 5.98 -0.20 -7.83
C LYS A 93 6.91 0.59 -6.94
N TYR A 94 6.57 0.78 -5.67
CA TYR A 94 7.29 1.70 -4.79
C TYR A 94 7.64 1.04 -3.47
N ASN A 95 8.49 1.71 -2.69
CA ASN A 95 8.87 1.23 -1.37
C ASN A 95 7.70 1.32 -0.39
N LEU A 96 7.63 0.36 0.53
CA LEU A 96 6.54 0.22 1.49
C LEU A 96 6.96 0.71 2.87
N PRO A 97 6.00 1.18 3.69
CA PRO A 97 6.32 1.55 5.07
C PRO A 97 6.71 0.31 5.89
N PRO A 98 7.59 0.46 6.90
CA PRO A 98 7.91 -0.66 7.77
C PRO A 98 6.74 -0.99 8.68
N VAL A 99 6.26 -2.24 8.63
CA VAL A 99 5.15 -2.72 9.47
C VAL A 99 5.45 -4.11 10.00
N LEU A 100 4.83 -4.48 11.09
CA LEU A 100 4.92 -5.77 11.77
C LEU A 100 6.32 -6.14 12.23
N ASN A 101 7.17 -6.65 11.34
CA ASN A 101 8.54 -7.04 11.67
C ASN A 101 9.35 -7.20 10.38
N PRO A 102 10.70 -7.28 10.49
CA PRO A 102 11.55 -7.41 9.29
C PRO A 102 11.27 -8.65 8.44
N HIS A 103 10.92 -9.77 9.07
CA HIS A 103 10.60 -10.99 8.33
C HIS A 103 9.35 -10.79 7.45
N TYR A 104 8.31 -10.16 8.00
CA TYR A 104 7.11 -9.83 7.23
C TYR A 104 7.45 -8.92 6.04
N MET A 105 8.31 -7.91 6.27
CA MET A 105 8.71 -6.99 5.20
C MET A 105 9.48 -7.71 4.09
N GLU A 106 10.32 -8.69 4.44
CA GLU A 106 11.02 -9.49 3.44
C GLU A 106 10.08 -10.27 2.52
N GLU A 107 8.94 -10.70 3.04
CA GLU A 107 7.95 -11.43 2.23
C GLU A 107 7.42 -10.59 1.06
N TRP A 108 7.45 -9.27 1.20
CA TRP A 108 6.99 -8.37 0.15
C TRP A 108 8.00 -8.15 -0.97
N GLY A 109 9.27 -8.47 -0.73
CA GLY A 109 10.33 -8.34 -1.76
C GLY A 109 10.54 -6.90 -2.22
N GLU A 110 11.23 -6.77 -3.34
CA GLU A 110 11.56 -5.48 -3.94
C GLU A 110 10.42 -4.93 -4.79
N PRO A 111 10.35 -3.61 -5.01
CA PRO A 111 9.40 -3.04 -5.96
C PRO A 111 9.47 -3.71 -7.33
N CYS A 112 8.34 -3.88 -7.96
CA CYS A 112 8.19 -4.45 -9.31
C CYS A 112 8.64 -5.89 -9.45
N SER A 113 8.89 -6.62 -8.34
CA SER A 113 9.34 -8.00 -8.40
C SER A 113 8.17 -8.98 -8.45
N GLN A 114 8.45 -10.22 -8.91
CA GLN A 114 7.46 -11.29 -8.86
C GLN A 114 7.07 -11.63 -7.42
N ARG A 115 8.01 -11.50 -6.49
CA ARG A 115 7.72 -11.70 -5.07
C ARG A 115 6.68 -10.69 -4.57
N ARG A 116 6.85 -9.41 -4.95
CA ARG A 116 5.90 -8.35 -4.58
C ARG A 116 4.50 -8.65 -5.12
N TYR A 117 4.42 -9.00 -6.40
CA TYR A 117 3.15 -9.36 -7.03
C TYR A 117 2.51 -10.56 -6.35
N GLY A 118 3.29 -11.63 -6.15
CA GLY A 118 2.79 -12.85 -5.52
C GLY A 118 2.30 -12.63 -4.10
N LYS A 119 3.03 -11.81 -3.32
CA LYS A 119 2.62 -11.50 -1.95
C LYS A 119 1.31 -10.71 -1.93
N LEU A 120 1.20 -9.68 -2.75
CA LEU A 120 -0.01 -8.85 -2.80
C LEU A 120 -1.22 -9.69 -3.21
N LYS A 121 -1.07 -10.49 -4.27
CA LYS A 121 -2.13 -11.37 -4.74
C LYS A 121 -2.53 -12.37 -3.64
N SER A 122 -1.55 -12.98 -2.98
CA SER A 122 -1.79 -13.95 -1.91
C SER A 122 -2.57 -13.34 -0.75
N VAL A 123 -2.25 -12.12 -0.37
CA VAL A 123 -2.96 -11.42 0.70
C VAL A 123 -4.42 -11.20 0.33
N LEU A 124 -4.69 -10.73 -0.88
CA LEU A 124 -6.06 -10.48 -1.33
C LEU A 124 -6.89 -11.78 -1.42
N ILE A 125 -6.29 -12.85 -1.94
CA ILE A 125 -6.95 -14.15 -2.00
C ILE A 125 -7.22 -14.69 -0.59
N GLY A 126 -6.23 -14.53 0.31
CA GLY A 126 -6.38 -14.95 1.69
C GLY A 126 -7.52 -14.25 2.41
N LEU A 127 -7.69 -12.95 2.19
CA LEU A 127 -8.81 -12.20 2.75
C LEU A 127 -10.15 -12.72 2.22
N THR A 128 -10.23 -12.96 0.91
CA THR A 128 -11.46 -13.46 0.29
C THR A 128 -11.88 -14.81 0.88
N ASN A 129 -10.92 -15.67 1.18
CA ASN A 129 -11.17 -17.04 1.66
C ASN A 129 -11.13 -17.16 3.18
N SER A 130 -10.93 -16.07 3.90
CA SER A 130 -10.81 -16.10 5.36
C SER A 130 -12.13 -16.47 6.02
N SER A 131 -12.09 -17.37 7.01
CA SER A 131 -13.24 -17.74 7.81
C SER A 131 -13.73 -16.57 8.69
N ASN A 132 -12.94 -15.53 8.83
CA ASN A 132 -13.33 -14.34 9.61
C ASN A 132 -14.34 -13.46 8.85
N PHE A 133 -14.53 -13.68 7.57
CA PHE A 133 -15.37 -12.83 6.70
C PHE A 133 -16.43 -13.68 5.98
N THR A 134 -17.28 -14.38 6.76
CA THR A 134 -18.26 -15.33 6.19
C THR A 134 -19.70 -14.82 6.14
N GLY A 135 -20.01 -13.69 6.78
CA GLY A 135 -21.37 -13.14 6.77
C GLY A 135 -21.72 -12.44 5.46
N GLU A 136 -23.02 -12.22 5.24
CA GLU A 136 -23.51 -11.50 4.07
C GLU A 136 -22.94 -10.07 3.98
N GLU A 137 -22.65 -9.47 5.11
CA GLU A 137 -22.04 -8.13 5.18
C GLU A 137 -20.69 -8.05 4.48
N TYR A 138 -20.03 -9.19 4.25
CA TYR A 138 -18.74 -9.25 3.57
C TYR A 138 -18.84 -9.60 2.08
N ASN A 139 -20.03 -9.83 1.55
CA ASN A 139 -20.17 -10.22 0.14
C ASN A 139 -19.56 -9.19 -0.80
N ARG A 140 -19.85 -7.92 -0.58
CA ARG A 140 -19.29 -6.85 -1.41
C ARG A 140 -17.76 -6.79 -1.30
N ALA A 141 -17.22 -6.92 -0.08
CA ALA A 141 -15.79 -6.91 0.14
C ALA A 141 -15.11 -8.05 -0.62
N LYS A 142 -15.68 -9.26 -0.58
CA LYS A 142 -15.13 -10.42 -1.29
C LYS A 142 -15.11 -10.22 -2.79
N ILE A 143 -16.18 -9.66 -3.35
CA ILE A 143 -16.25 -9.35 -4.77
C ILE A 143 -15.17 -8.34 -5.13
N GLU A 144 -14.99 -7.32 -4.31
CA GLU A 144 -14.00 -6.27 -4.57
C GLU A 144 -12.57 -6.79 -4.44
N TRP A 145 -12.27 -7.62 -3.44
CA TRP A 145 -10.95 -8.25 -3.33
C TRP A 145 -10.61 -9.07 -4.57
N MET A 146 -11.56 -9.88 -5.06
CA MET A 146 -11.32 -10.70 -6.25
C MET A 146 -11.25 -9.88 -7.52
N ASP A 147 -12.01 -8.79 -7.60
CA ASP A 147 -11.90 -7.83 -8.69
C ASP A 147 -10.49 -7.22 -8.73
N ASP A 148 -9.94 -6.91 -7.56
CA ASP A 148 -8.60 -6.36 -7.46
C ASP A 148 -7.53 -7.39 -7.81
N VAL A 149 -7.72 -8.68 -7.45
CA VAL A 149 -6.83 -9.77 -7.90
C VAL A 149 -6.83 -9.85 -9.42
N LYS A 150 -8.00 -9.78 -10.03
CA LYS A 150 -8.12 -9.83 -11.49
C LYS A 150 -7.40 -8.65 -12.13
N TYR A 151 -7.55 -7.47 -11.55
CA TYR A 151 -6.84 -6.28 -12.03
C TYR A 151 -5.31 -6.50 -12.01
N LEU A 152 -4.79 -7.08 -10.93
CA LEU A 152 -3.37 -7.36 -10.83
C LEU A 152 -2.92 -8.36 -11.89
N ASP A 153 -3.69 -9.43 -12.10
CA ASP A 153 -3.37 -10.44 -13.11
C ASP A 153 -3.32 -9.84 -14.52
N GLU A 154 -4.21 -8.91 -14.82
CA GLU A 154 -4.33 -8.33 -16.16
C GLU A 154 -3.34 -7.20 -16.43
N ASN A 155 -2.88 -6.50 -15.39
CA ASN A 155 -2.18 -5.23 -15.57
C ASN A 155 -0.77 -5.18 -14.98
N ILE A 156 -0.45 -6.04 -14.02
CA ILE A 156 0.79 -5.90 -13.24
C ILE A 156 1.58 -7.22 -13.17
N SER A 157 1.05 -8.32 -13.66
CA SER A 157 1.62 -9.66 -13.49
C SER A 157 2.96 -9.90 -14.18
N GLU A 158 3.43 -8.95 -14.96
CA GLU A 158 4.74 -9.09 -15.63
C GLU A 158 5.85 -8.47 -14.78
#